data_df6ff1a4c05d67ee442c35e8da4ea51c
#
_entry.id   df6ff1a4c05d67ee442c35e8da4ea51c
#
_cell.length_a   1.000
_cell.length_b   1.000
_cell.length_c   1.000
_cell.angle_alpha   90.00
_cell.angle_beta   90.00
_cell.angle_gamma   90.00
#
_symmetry.space_group_name_H-M   'P 1'
#
loop_
_entity.id
_entity.type
_entity.pdbx_description
1 polymer ?
#
loop_
_entity_poly.entity_id
_entity_poly.type
_entity_poly.pdbx_seq_one_letter_code
_entity_poly.pdbx_strand_id
1 'polypeptide(L)'
;MRRHLQINDAEADYTCQSRRSAQTSDGLPGHLPLHEGLDLNAMAEAVQHTLTALAEPPCTCMPCLELRFSTQTLPAEKFAELDRQLAGQQAGLNALTVAEYLEARARYTACLRRGSVARRARSARQTALLAERLQALLREGMAEEDALAVAKADVARQMRDLHALHNPDLIAGGRDVIADFGDGEVNSTIGRQWNRPRGEDATPVQDLDAAARQVPAAARLHVHMNGRLQRTDRDGSTAARQAVENAATSPDGVRSG
;
A
#
# COMPACT_ATOMS: atom_id res chain seq x y z
N MET A 1 -10.57 -24.55 47.50
CA MET A 1 -9.32 -23.81 47.32
C MET A 1 -9.11 -23.56 45.84
N ARG A 2 -9.48 -22.38 45.33
CA ARG A 2 -9.24 -21.95 43.94
C ARG A 2 -8.12 -20.93 43.97
N ARG A 3 -6.98 -21.24 43.36
CA ARG A 3 -5.86 -20.31 43.22
C ARG A 3 -6.18 -19.37 42.04
N HIS A 4 -6.28 -18.09 42.30
CA HIS A 4 -6.24 -17.03 41.29
C HIS A 4 -4.82 -16.93 40.73
N LEU A 5 -4.67 -17.16 39.44
CA LEU A 5 -3.49 -16.76 38.70
C LEU A 5 -3.71 -15.29 38.26
N GLN A 6 -2.98 -14.39 38.88
CA GLN A 6 -2.79 -13.02 38.36
C GLN A 6 -1.82 -13.11 37.20
N ILE A 7 -2.31 -12.79 36.03
CA ILE A 7 -1.47 -12.54 34.84
C ILE A 7 -1.07 -11.07 34.91
N ASN A 8 0.19 -10.81 35.22
CA ASN A 8 0.78 -9.49 35.07
C ASN A 8 0.96 -9.21 33.57
N ASP A 9 0.15 -8.29 33.03
CA ASP A 9 0.38 -7.66 31.74
C ASP A 9 1.59 -6.72 31.86
N ALA A 10 2.79 -7.29 31.73
CA ALA A 10 3.97 -6.52 31.43
C ALA A 10 3.93 -6.22 29.94
N GLU A 11 3.59 -4.99 29.58
CA GLU A 11 3.79 -4.45 28.24
C GLU A 11 5.27 -4.53 27.86
N ALA A 12 5.66 -5.59 27.20
CA ALA A 12 6.95 -5.69 26.55
C ALA A 12 6.94 -4.79 25.32
N ASP A 13 7.44 -3.60 25.49
CA ASP A 13 7.66 -2.63 24.42
C ASP A 13 8.86 -3.08 23.56
N TYR A 14 8.61 -4.00 22.65
CA TYR A 14 9.59 -4.44 21.66
C TYR A 14 9.70 -3.40 20.55
N THR A 15 10.50 -2.36 20.78
CA THR A 15 10.94 -1.47 19.72
C THR A 15 11.92 -2.21 18.83
N CYS A 16 11.54 -2.48 17.57
CA CYS A 16 12.45 -2.90 16.53
C CYS A 16 13.40 -1.73 16.25
N GLN A 17 14.54 -1.68 16.96
CA GLN A 17 15.56 -0.66 16.75
C GLN A 17 16.28 -0.96 15.44
N SER A 18 15.97 -0.21 14.40
CA SER A 18 16.81 -0.07 13.23
C SER A 18 18.15 0.47 13.68
N ARG A 19 19.22 -0.34 13.62
CA ARG A 19 20.59 0.13 13.80
C ARG A 19 20.89 1.10 12.67
N ARG A 20 20.73 2.38 12.93
CA ARG A 20 21.36 3.42 12.12
C ARG A 20 22.86 3.33 12.42
N SER A 21 23.62 2.88 11.44
CA SER A 21 25.08 3.08 11.42
C SER A 21 25.33 4.58 11.37
N ALA A 22 25.78 5.15 12.48
CA ALA A 22 26.32 6.50 12.49
C ALA A 22 27.60 6.48 11.70
N GLN A 23 27.60 7.03 10.49
CA GLN A 23 28.82 7.42 9.82
C GLN A 23 29.26 8.74 10.41
N THR A 24 30.33 8.70 11.17
CA THR A 24 31.08 9.84 11.64
C THR A 24 31.73 10.55 10.45
N SER A 25 31.36 11.81 10.27
CA SER A 25 32.02 12.73 9.36
C SER A 25 33.31 13.23 10.00
N ASP A 26 34.42 12.70 9.59
CA ASP A 26 35.74 13.29 9.88
C ASP A 26 36.40 13.73 8.58
N GLY A 27 36.85 14.97 8.55
CA GLY A 27 37.88 15.44 7.64
C GLY A 27 37.44 16.35 6.48
N LEU A 28 37.24 17.63 6.78
CA LEU A 28 37.41 18.66 5.76
C LEU A 28 38.93 18.91 5.58
N PRO A 29 39.52 18.70 4.40
CA PRO A 29 40.86 19.19 4.11
C PRO A 29 40.82 20.66 3.72
N GLY A 30 41.86 21.37 4.19
CA GLY A 30 42.03 22.78 4.15
C GLY A 30 42.14 23.43 2.78
N HIS A 31 42.02 24.76 2.87
CA HIS A 31 42.44 25.82 1.93
C HIS A 31 42.85 25.38 0.53
N LEU A 32 41.98 25.62 -0.44
CA LEU A 32 42.35 25.71 -1.86
C LEU A 32 42.81 27.15 -2.17
N PRO A 33 43.94 27.33 -2.88
CA PRO A 33 44.38 28.63 -3.32
C PRO A 33 43.48 29.20 -4.39
N LEU A 34 43.09 30.46 -4.24
CA LEU A 34 42.38 31.23 -5.27
C LEU A 34 43.34 31.43 -6.44
N HIS A 35 43.16 30.72 -7.53
CA HIS A 35 43.82 30.95 -8.80
C HIS A 35 42.91 31.78 -9.74
N GLU A 36 43.51 32.84 -10.27
CA GLU A 36 42.96 33.73 -11.29
C GLU A 36 42.55 32.98 -12.55
N GLY A 37 41.38 33.32 -13.08
CA GLY A 37 40.89 32.84 -14.37
C GLY A 37 39.77 31.80 -14.28
N LEU A 38 38.64 32.17 -13.66
CA LEU A 38 37.41 31.37 -13.78
C LEU A 38 36.93 31.47 -15.22
N ASP A 39 37.10 30.38 -15.97
CA ASP A 39 36.46 30.20 -17.27
C ASP A 39 34.95 29.93 -17.07
N LEU A 40 34.17 31.01 -17.19
CA LEU A 40 32.71 30.95 -17.03
C LEU A 40 32.04 30.02 -18.02
N ASN A 41 32.64 29.76 -19.20
CA ASN A 41 32.12 28.81 -20.18
C ASN A 41 32.38 27.39 -19.72
N ALA A 42 33.55 27.06 -19.22
CA ALA A 42 33.86 25.74 -18.65
C ALA A 42 32.99 25.46 -17.41
N MET A 43 32.72 26.47 -16.56
CA MET A 43 31.77 26.33 -15.46
C MET A 43 30.34 26.13 -15.95
N ALA A 44 29.89 26.85 -16.97
CA ALA A 44 28.56 26.67 -17.52
C ALA A 44 28.39 25.27 -18.13
N GLU A 45 29.41 24.77 -18.85
CA GLU A 45 29.41 23.42 -19.41
C GLU A 45 29.41 22.34 -18.28
N ALA A 46 30.21 22.53 -17.23
CA ALA A 46 30.23 21.62 -16.09
C ALA A 46 28.89 21.60 -15.31
N VAL A 47 28.26 22.77 -15.13
CA VAL A 47 26.93 22.90 -14.54
C VAL A 47 25.90 22.25 -15.42
N GLN A 48 25.95 22.49 -16.76
CA GLN A 48 25.02 21.87 -17.72
C GLN A 48 25.20 20.36 -17.78
N HIS A 49 26.41 19.85 -17.75
CA HIS A 49 26.72 18.41 -17.68
C HIS A 49 26.23 17.80 -16.34
N THR A 50 26.39 18.53 -15.22
CA THR A 50 25.88 18.10 -13.92
C THR A 50 24.36 18.13 -13.87
N LEU A 51 23.72 19.16 -14.44
CA LEU A 51 22.25 19.23 -14.55
C LEU A 51 21.68 18.14 -15.48
N THR A 52 22.39 17.80 -16.57
CA THR A 52 22.00 16.68 -17.46
C THR A 52 22.21 15.33 -16.77
N ALA A 53 23.23 15.20 -15.92
CA ALA A 53 23.45 14.00 -15.12
C ALA A 53 22.46 13.88 -13.93
N LEU A 54 21.91 15.00 -13.47
CA LEU A 54 20.85 15.08 -12.44
C LEU A 54 19.43 15.05 -13.06
N ALA A 55 19.30 15.08 -14.40
CA ALA A 55 18.03 14.76 -15.05
C ALA A 55 17.66 13.34 -14.60
N GLU A 56 16.58 13.22 -13.83
CA GLU A 56 16.12 11.93 -13.35
C GLU A 56 16.02 10.96 -14.54
N PRO A 57 16.71 9.83 -14.53
CA PRO A 57 16.59 8.86 -15.61
C PRO A 57 15.10 8.51 -15.74
N PRO A 58 14.60 8.29 -16.97
CA PRO A 58 13.21 7.96 -17.19
C PRO A 58 12.87 6.78 -16.26
N CYS A 59 11.76 6.92 -15.53
CA CYS A 59 11.32 5.96 -14.52
C CYS A 59 11.26 4.57 -15.16
N THR A 60 12.25 3.73 -14.90
CA THR A 60 12.29 2.35 -15.40
C THR A 60 11.58 1.46 -14.41
N CYS A 61 10.73 0.57 -14.91
CA CYS A 61 10.08 -0.45 -14.09
C CYS A 61 10.56 -1.85 -14.47
N MET A 62 10.48 -2.78 -13.54
CA MET A 62 10.72 -4.20 -13.81
C MET A 62 9.67 -4.76 -14.79
N PRO A 63 9.89 -5.92 -15.42
CA PRO A 63 8.87 -6.59 -16.23
C PRO A 63 7.55 -6.73 -15.46
N CYS A 64 6.43 -6.53 -16.15
CA CYS A 64 5.11 -6.59 -15.51
C CYS A 64 4.81 -8.02 -15.02
N LEU A 65 4.41 -8.11 -13.75
CA LEU A 65 3.99 -9.36 -13.13
C LEU A 65 2.48 -9.34 -12.90
N GLU A 66 1.76 -10.28 -13.51
CA GLU A 66 0.33 -10.43 -13.31
C GLU A 66 0.01 -11.24 -12.04
N LEU A 67 -0.71 -10.62 -11.13
CA LEU A 67 -1.12 -11.20 -9.85
C LEU A 67 -2.64 -11.30 -9.80
N ARG A 68 -3.15 -12.52 -9.59
CA ARG A 68 -4.59 -12.81 -9.65
C ARG A 68 -5.15 -13.03 -8.25
N PHE A 69 -6.31 -12.46 -7.98
CA PHE A 69 -7.02 -12.55 -6.70
C PHE A 69 -8.42 -13.13 -6.92
N SER A 70 -8.66 -14.30 -6.34
CA SER A 70 -9.93 -15.04 -6.52
C SER A 70 -11.07 -14.38 -5.76
N THR A 71 -12.24 -14.35 -6.40
CA THR A 71 -13.52 -13.94 -5.78
C THR A 71 -14.26 -15.08 -5.09
N GLN A 72 -13.71 -16.29 -5.09
CA GLN A 72 -14.43 -17.51 -4.70
C GLN A 72 -15.15 -17.44 -3.33
N THR A 73 -14.61 -16.65 -2.41
CA THR A 73 -15.15 -16.50 -1.05
C THR A 73 -15.93 -15.19 -0.85
N LEU A 74 -16.05 -14.36 -1.89
CA LEU A 74 -16.75 -13.08 -1.81
C LEU A 74 -18.08 -13.12 -2.56
N PRO A 75 -19.13 -12.47 -2.03
CA PRO A 75 -20.36 -12.26 -2.75
C PRO A 75 -20.18 -11.18 -3.84
N ALA A 76 -21.01 -11.26 -4.91
CA ALA A 76 -20.84 -10.41 -6.10
C ALA A 76 -20.95 -8.91 -5.82
N GLU A 77 -21.76 -8.50 -4.85
CA GLU A 77 -21.92 -7.11 -4.43
C GLU A 77 -20.63 -6.48 -3.86
N LYS A 78 -19.64 -7.30 -3.50
CA LYS A 78 -18.33 -6.84 -3.01
C LYS A 78 -17.26 -6.77 -4.09
N PHE A 79 -17.56 -7.13 -5.34
CA PHE A 79 -16.57 -7.16 -6.40
C PHE A 79 -16.05 -5.75 -6.76
N ALA A 80 -16.92 -4.75 -6.78
CA ALA A 80 -16.50 -3.36 -7.01
C ALA A 80 -15.54 -2.86 -5.93
N GLU A 81 -15.78 -3.23 -4.67
CA GLU A 81 -14.89 -2.89 -3.56
C GLU A 81 -13.58 -3.69 -3.62
N LEU A 82 -13.62 -4.95 -4.06
CA LEU A 82 -12.41 -5.73 -4.31
C LEU A 82 -11.54 -5.06 -5.38
N ASP A 83 -12.14 -4.67 -6.51
CA ASP A 83 -11.43 -3.99 -7.60
C ASP A 83 -10.81 -2.67 -7.13
N ARG A 84 -11.55 -1.90 -6.30
CA ARG A 84 -11.05 -0.66 -5.69
C ARG A 84 -9.86 -0.91 -4.77
N GLN A 85 -9.94 -1.90 -3.89
CA GLN A 85 -8.84 -2.22 -2.98
C GLN A 85 -7.63 -2.78 -3.73
N LEU A 86 -7.82 -3.63 -4.74
CA LEU A 86 -6.74 -4.12 -5.60
C LEU A 86 -6.05 -2.98 -6.35
N ALA A 87 -6.81 -2.01 -6.88
CA ALA A 87 -6.24 -0.83 -7.52
C ALA A 87 -5.37 -0.01 -6.56
N GLY A 88 -5.82 0.20 -5.31
CA GLY A 88 -5.03 0.84 -4.28
C GLY A 88 -3.75 0.07 -3.93
N GLN A 89 -3.85 -1.25 -3.78
CA GLN A 89 -2.70 -2.14 -3.55
C GLN A 89 -1.69 -2.07 -4.70
N GLN A 90 -2.18 -2.09 -5.96
CA GLN A 90 -1.35 -1.99 -7.16
C GLN A 90 -0.63 -0.64 -7.24
N ALA A 91 -1.36 0.46 -7.02
CA ALA A 91 -0.78 1.79 -7.04
C ALA A 91 0.33 1.93 -6.00
N GLY A 92 0.08 1.48 -4.77
CA GLY A 92 1.08 1.52 -3.71
C GLY A 92 2.29 0.61 -3.98
N LEU A 93 2.08 -0.58 -4.55
CA LEU A 93 3.16 -1.49 -4.95
C LEU A 93 4.05 -0.84 -6.03
N ASN A 94 3.43 -0.31 -7.08
CA ASN A 94 4.15 0.25 -8.23
C ASN A 94 4.81 1.61 -7.93
N ALA A 95 4.45 2.24 -6.82
CA ALA A 95 5.15 3.43 -6.31
C ALA A 95 6.47 3.10 -5.61
N LEU A 96 6.71 1.83 -5.25
CA LEU A 96 7.95 1.42 -4.59
C LEU A 96 9.05 1.17 -5.63
N THR A 97 10.27 1.58 -5.31
CA THR A 97 11.44 1.03 -5.97
C THR A 97 11.66 -0.43 -5.55
N VAL A 98 12.37 -1.20 -6.36
CA VAL A 98 12.73 -2.59 -6.03
C VAL A 98 13.53 -2.67 -4.73
N ALA A 99 14.40 -1.67 -4.44
CA ALA A 99 15.14 -1.60 -3.20
C ALA A 99 14.19 -1.42 -1.98
N GLU A 100 13.26 -0.46 -2.07
CA GLU A 100 12.27 -0.21 -1.00
C GLU A 100 11.38 -1.44 -0.75
N TYR A 101 10.94 -2.10 -1.81
CA TYR A 101 10.16 -3.33 -1.71
C TYR A 101 10.94 -4.43 -0.96
N LEU A 102 12.16 -4.75 -1.39
CA LEU A 102 12.98 -5.80 -0.78
C LEU A 102 13.32 -5.47 0.70
N GLU A 103 13.60 -4.22 1.01
CA GLU A 103 13.82 -3.77 2.40
C GLU A 103 12.56 -3.93 3.26
N ALA A 104 11.39 -3.52 2.75
CA ALA A 104 10.13 -3.67 3.46
C ALA A 104 9.78 -5.14 3.70
N ARG A 105 10.03 -6.01 2.72
CA ARG A 105 9.86 -7.46 2.84
C ARG A 105 10.79 -8.06 3.90
N ALA A 106 12.06 -7.65 3.93
CA ALA A 106 13.01 -8.10 4.95
C ALA A 106 12.57 -7.66 6.36
N ARG A 107 12.08 -6.43 6.51
CA ARG A 107 11.53 -5.93 7.78
C ARG A 107 10.28 -6.69 8.23
N TYR A 108 9.36 -6.98 7.31
CA TYR A 108 8.15 -7.73 7.61
C TYR A 108 8.46 -9.13 8.14
N THR A 109 9.41 -9.85 7.52
CA THR A 109 9.85 -11.19 7.96
C THR A 109 10.58 -11.17 9.29
N ALA A 110 11.32 -10.10 9.61
CA ALA A 110 12.06 -9.97 10.86
C ALA A 110 11.17 -9.53 12.04
N CYS A 111 10.15 -8.72 11.77
CA CYS A 111 9.31 -8.08 12.77
C CYS A 111 7.82 -8.30 12.45
N LEU A 112 7.27 -9.43 12.85
CA LEU A 112 5.83 -9.75 12.69
C LEU A 112 4.92 -8.81 13.51
N ARG A 113 5.05 -7.50 13.36
CA ARG A 113 4.30 -6.53 14.15
C ARG A 113 2.92 -6.25 13.59
N ARG A 114 1.96 -6.25 14.46
CA ARG A 114 0.57 -5.91 14.15
C ARG A 114 0.12 -4.65 14.91
N GLY A 115 -0.34 -3.64 14.18
CA GLY A 115 -1.60 -3.03 14.52
C GLY A 115 -1.64 -1.82 15.46
N SER A 116 -0.57 -1.20 15.92
CA SER A 116 -0.73 0.06 16.67
C SER A 116 -1.14 1.23 15.76
N VAL A 117 -0.58 1.29 14.56
CA VAL A 117 -0.89 2.32 13.56
C VAL A 117 -2.34 2.17 13.08
N ALA A 118 -2.76 0.97 12.69
CA ALA A 118 -4.12 0.69 12.26
C ALA A 118 -5.17 0.98 13.36
N ARG A 119 -4.88 0.63 14.62
CA ARG A 119 -5.79 0.96 15.74
C ARG A 119 -5.93 2.46 15.94
N ARG A 120 -4.83 3.21 15.93
CA ARG A 120 -4.86 4.68 16.06
C ARG A 120 -5.62 5.32 14.90
N ALA A 121 -5.38 4.88 13.68
CA ALA A 121 -6.09 5.38 12.51
C ALA A 121 -7.59 5.08 12.58
N ARG A 122 -8.00 3.87 13.01
CA ARG A 122 -9.41 3.55 13.22
C ARG A 122 -10.05 4.44 14.30
N SER A 123 -9.37 4.67 15.42
CA SER A 123 -9.87 5.56 16.48
C SER A 123 -10.04 6.99 15.99
N ALA A 124 -9.06 7.51 15.27
CA ALA A 124 -9.15 8.86 14.67
C ALA A 124 -10.30 8.95 13.65
N ARG A 125 -10.47 7.95 12.80
CA ARG A 125 -11.57 7.90 11.83
C ARG A 125 -12.94 7.85 12.52
N GLN A 126 -13.06 7.04 13.58
CA GLN A 126 -14.28 6.96 14.37
C GLN A 126 -14.64 8.32 15.01
N THR A 127 -13.65 9.02 15.56
CA THR A 127 -13.86 10.34 16.14
C THR A 127 -14.30 11.37 15.09
N ALA A 128 -13.68 11.36 13.92
CA ALA A 128 -14.04 12.24 12.82
C ALA A 128 -15.48 11.98 12.34
N LEU A 129 -15.83 10.72 12.08
CA LEU A 129 -17.19 10.34 11.68
C LEU A 129 -18.24 10.72 12.72
N LEU A 130 -17.92 10.56 14.01
CA LEU A 130 -18.83 10.97 15.09
C LEU A 130 -19.07 12.48 15.06
N ALA A 131 -18.03 13.28 14.92
CA ALA A 131 -18.15 14.73 14.83
C ALA A 131 -18.96 15.16 13.60
N GLU A 132 -18.68 14.60 12.43
CA GLU A 132 -19.41 14.86 11.18
C GLU A 132 -20.90 14.53 11.32
N ARG A 133 -21.22 13.34 11.84
CA ARG A 133 -22.60 12.88 11.97
C ARG A 133 -23.38 13.68 13.01
N LEU A 134 -22.77 13.97 14.15
CA LEU A 134 -23.36 14.80 15.19
C LEU A 134 -23.70 16.19 14.66
N GLN A 135 -22.78 16.86 13.97
CA GLN A 135 -23.02 18.16 13.36
C GLN A 135 -24.14 18.12 12.31
N ALA A 136 -24.25 17.04 11.53
CA ALA A 136 -25.34 16.89 10.58
C ALA A 136 -26.70 16.84 11.27
N LEU A 137 -26.84 16.00 12.31
CA LEU A 137 -28.09 15.85 13.07
C LEU A 137 -28.52 17.14 13.79
N LEU A 138 -27.56 17.88 14.37
CA LEU A 138 -27.82 19.16 14.98
C LEU A 138 -28.33 20.21 13.97
N ARG A 139 -27.77 20.21 12.74
CA ARG A 139 -28.25 21.07 11.65
C ARG A 139 -29.67 20.71 11.17
N GLU A 140 -30.03 19.42 11.28
CA GLU A 140 -31.39 18.92 11.02
C GLU A 140 -32.40 19.30 12.14
N GLY A 141 -31.93 19.95 13.22
CA GLY A 141 -32.78 20.41 14.33
C GLY A 141 -33.00 19.38 15.43
N MET A 142 -32.25 18.29 15.45
CA MET A 142 -32.33 17.27 16.50
C MET A 142 -31.78 17.82 17.82
N ALA A 143 -32.40 17.47 18.97
CA ALA A 143 -31.87 17.81 20.28
C ALA A 143 -30.50 17.17 20.49
N GLU A 144 -29.59 17.86 21.20
CA GLU A 144 -28.18 17.45 21.31
C GLU A 144 -27.99 16.02 21.88
N GLU A 145 -28.77 15.69 22.93
CA GLU A 145 -28.69 14.37 23.57
C GLU A 145 -29.13 13.28 22.61
N ASP A 146 -30.21 13.45 21.88
CA ASP A 146 -30.73 12.54 20.88
C ASP A 146 -29.76 12.42 19.68
N ALA A 147 -29.27 13.55 19.19
CA ALA A 147 -28.29 13.62 18.12
C ALA A 147 -27.01 12.84 18.45
N LEU A 148 -26.51 12.98 19.68
CA LEU A 148 -25.32 12.25 20.13
C LEU A 148 -25.58 10.73 20.19
N ALA A 149 -26.75 10.32 20.70
CA ALA A 149 -27.12 8.91 20.78
C ALA A 149 -27.22 8.28 19.38
N VAL A 150 -27.90 8.95 18.45
CA VAL A 150 -28.05 8.50 17.05
C VAL A 150 -26.70 8.47 16.35
N ALA A 151 -25.88 9.52 16.48
CA ALA A 151 -24.56 9.58 15.85
C ALA A 151 -23.65 8.44 16.32
N LYS A 152 -23.62 8.12 17.62
CA LYS A 152 -22.85 7.00 18.16
C LYS A 152 -23.31 5.66 17.57
N ALA A 153 -24.62 5.44 17.46
CA ALA A 153 -25.16 4.21 16.90
C ALA A 153 -24.84 4.07 15.41
N ASP A 154 -24.97 5.15 14.64
CA ASP A 154 -24.66 5.17 13.20
C ASP A 154 -23.17 4.90 12.94
N VAL A 155 -22.30 5.59 13.66
CA VAL A 155 -20.85 5.40 13.54
C VAL A 155 -20.40 4.00 13.98
N ALA A 156 -21.00 3.46 15.04
CA ALA A 156 -20.71 2.10 15.47
C ALA A 156 -21.06 1.07 14.40
N ARG A 157 -22.18 1.27 13.69
CA ARG A 157 -22.55 0.42 12.54
C ARG A 157 -21.55 0.55 11.38
N GLN A 158 -21.22 1.77 10.99
CA GLN A 158 -20.29 2.04 9.90
C GLN A 158 -18.89 1.49 10.20
N MET A 159 -18.41 1.66 11.42
CA MET A 159 -17.08 1.21 11.83
C MET A 159 -16.96 -0.31 12.00
N ARG A 160 -18.07 -1.06 12.05
CA ARG A 160 -18.04 -2.51 12.24
C ARG A 160 -17.27 -3.20 11.15
N ASP A 161 -17.56 -2.85 9.91
CA ASP A 161 -17.04 -3.51 8.73
C ASP A 161 -15.91 -2.73 8.05
N LEU A 162 -15.55 -1.55 8.61
CA LEU A 162 -14.53 -0.67 8.06
C LEU A 162 -13.15 -1.04 8.64
N HIS A 163 -12.21 -1.40 7.77
CA HIS A 163 -10.81 -1.68 8.11
C HIS A 163 -9.87 -0.60 7.59
N ALA A 164 -8.80 -0.35 8.34
CA ALA A 164 -7.70 0.49 7.89
C ALA A 164 -6.83 -0.31 6.90
N LEU A 165 -6.56 0.26 5.73
CA LEU A 165 -5.88 -0.38 4.62
C LEU A 165 -4.44 0.11 4.49
N HIS A 166 -3.52 -0.83 4.30
CA HIS A 166 -2.16 -0.55 3.84
C HIS A 166 -2.11 -0.77 2.31
N ASN A 167 -1.46 0.13 1.58
CA ASN A 167 -1.31 0.02 0.13
C ASN A 167 0.18 0.10 -0.26
N PRO A 168 0.80 -1.03 -0.66
CA PRO A 168 0.27 -2.39 -0.60
C PRO A 168 0.18 -2.93 0.83
N ASP A 169 -0.42 -4.12 1.00
CA ASP A 169 -0.41 -4.83 2.29
C ASP A 169 1.03 -5.01 2.81
N LEU A 170 1.20 -5.01 4.13
CA LEU A 170 2.51 -5.17 4.77
C LEU A 170 3.24 -6.43 4.32
N ILE A 171 2.51 -7.54 4.11
CA ILE A 171 3.06 -8.78 3.58
C ILE A 171 3.58 -8.63 2.15
N ALA A 172 3.01 -7.72 1.38
CA ALA A 172 3.41 -7.41 0.01
C ALA A 172 4.40 -6.24 -0.08
N GLY A 173 5.13 -5.95 0.99
CA GLY A 173 6.13 -4.89 1.03
C GLY A 173 5.59 -3.50 1.36
N GLY A 174 4.35 -3.41 1.85
CA GLY A 174 3.76 -2.15 2.29
C GLY A 174 4.50 -1.51 3.46
N ARG A 175 4.37 -0.19 3.56
CA ARG A 175 4.81 0.59 4.71
C ARG A 175 3.72 0.58 5.79
N ASP A 176 4.11 0.66 7.09
CA ASP A 176 3.14 0.75 8.19
C ASP A 176 2.50 2.15 8.26
N VAL A 177 1.84 2.52 7.18
CA VAL A 177 1.07 3.76 7.01
C VAL A 177 -0.31 3.39 6.48
N ILE A 178 -1.36 3.97 7.06
CA ILE A 178 -2.72 3.75 6.58
C ILE A 178 -2.97 4.66 5.39
N ALA A 179 -3.23 4.03 4.25
CA ALA A 179 -3.49 4.73 2.99
C ALA A 179 -4.98 5.06 2.81
N ASP A 180 -5.88 4.19 3.32
CA ASP A 180 -7.31 4.31 3.11
C ASP A 180 -8.09 3.47 4.14
N PHE A 181 -9.43 3.49 4.03
CA PHE A 181 -10.34 2.61 4.75
C PHE A 181 -11.26 1.88 3.77
N GLY A 182 -11.57 0.63 4.06
CA GLY A 182 -12.44 -0.17 3.20
C GLY A 182 -13.06 -1.36 3.91
N ASP A 183 -13.84 -2.12 3.16
CA ASP A 183 -14.52 -3.31 3.67
C ASP A 183 -13.53 -4.34 4.23
N GLY A 184 -13.75 -4.77 5.45
CA GLY A 184 -12.85 -5.64 6.19
C GLY A 184 -12.83 -7.09 5.69
N GLU A 185 -13.93 -7.60 5.15
CA GLU A 185 -13.99 -8.93 4.57
C GLU A 185 -13.18 -8.99 3.27
N VAL A 186 -13.34 -7.96 2.43
CA VAL A 186 -12.55 -7.80 1.20
C VAL A 186 -11.08 -7.69 1.53
N ASN A 187 -10.70 -6.78 2.45
CA ASN A 187 -9.31 -6.63 2.88
C ASN A 187 -8.70 -7.93 3.41
N SER A 188 -9.46 -8.65 4.24
CA SER A 188 -9.02 -9.94 4.78
C SER A 188 -8.88 -11.01 3.69
N THR A 189 -9.72 -10.96 2.66
CA THR A 189 -9.65 -11.87 1.51
C THR A 189 -8.42 -11.59 0.66
N ILE A 190 -8.09 -10.33 0.38
CA ILE A 190 -6.84 -9.95 -0.30
C ILE A 190 -5.64 -10.37 0.53
N GLY A 191 -5.60 -9.99 1.82
CA GLY A 191 -4.49 -10.26 2.72
C GLY A 191 -4.13 -11.75 2.81
N ARG A 192 -5.15 -12.64 2.88
CA ARG A 192 -4.92 -14.09 2.89
C ARG A 192 -4.34 -14.62 1.58
N GLN A 193 -4.68 -14.01 0.45
CA GLN A 193 -4.25 -14.48 -0.86
C GLN A 193 -2.80 -14.12 -1.19
N TRP A 194 -2.24 -13.09 -0.59
CA TRP A 194 -0.84 -12.74 -0.80
C TRP A 194 0.14 -13.89 -0.48
N ASN A 195 -0.16 -14.68 0.53
CA ASN A 195 0.69 -15.81 0.97
C ASN A 195 0.02 -17.17 0.78
N ARG A 196 -0.97 -17.27 -0.10
CA ARG A 196 -1.64 -18.54 -0.40
C ARG A 196 -1.09 -19.12 -1.70
N PRO A 197 -0.56 -20.35 -1.68
CA PRO A 197 -0.15 -21.06 -2.89
C PRO A 197 -1.35 -21.23 -3.85
N ARG A 198 -1.09 -21.19 -5.13
CA ARG A 198 -2.07 -21.43 -6.20
C ARG A 198 -1.83 -22.82 -6.78
N GLY A 199 -2.35 -23.85 -6.11
CA GLY A 199 -2.02 -25.23 -6.45
C GLY A 199 -0.57 -25.56 -6.10
N GLU A 200 0.21 -25.99 -7.09
CA GLU A 200 1.66 -26.26 -6.98
C GLU A 200 2.51 -25.01 -7.22
N ASP A 201 1.88 -23.89 -7.62
CA ASP A 201 2.58 -22.64 -7.92
C ASP A 201 3.03 -21.90 -6.66
N ALA A 202 3.96 -20.99 -6.86
CA ALA A 202 4.40 -20.08 -5.82
C ALA A 202 3.28 -19.14 -5.36
N THR A 203 3.41 -18.54 -4.18
CA THR A 203 2.49 -17.51 -3.71
C THR A 203 2.73 -16.19 -4.45
N PRO A 204 1.72 -15.30 -4.56
CA PRO A 204 1.90 -13.97 -5.17
C PRO A 204 3.10 -13.21 -4.63
N VAL A 205 3.35 -13.29 -3.33
CA VAL A 205 4.47 -12.61 -2.70
C VAL A 205 5.83 -13.28 -3.03
N GLN A 206 5.86 -14.59 -3.23
CA GLN A 206 7.08 -15.29 -3.67
C GLN A 206 7.43 -14.93 -5.12
N ASP A 207 6.42 -14.80 -5.99
CA ASP A 207 6.61 -14.36 -7.36
C ASP A 207 7.20 -12.94 -7.42
N LEU A 208 6.64 -12.02 -6.62
CA LEU A 208 7.17 -10.66 -6.48
C LEU A 208 8.61 -10.66 -5.95
N ASP A 209 8.88 -11.43 -4.90
CA ASP A 209 10.22 -11.55 -4.31
C ASP A 209 11.24 -12.10 -5.33
N ALA A 210 10.85 -13.08 -6.13
CA ALA A 210 11.70 -13.67 -7.16
C ALA A 210 11.98 -12.66 -8.28
N ALA A 211 10.96 -11.99 -8.80
CA ALA A 211 11.11 -10.99 -9.84
C ALA A 211 11.96 -9.78 -9.37
N ALA A 212 11.72 -9.30 -8.17
CA ALA A 212 12.49 -8.19 -7.58
C ALA A 212 13.98 -8.55 -7.41
N ARG A 213 14.30 -9.80 -7.04
CA ARG A 213 15.70 -10.25 -6.90
C ARG A 213 16.43 -10.38 -8.23
N GLN A 214 15.71 -10.58 -9.35
CA GLN A 214 16.31 -10.63 -10.69
C GLN A 214 16.82 -9.26 -11.15
N VAL A 215 16.30 -8.16 -10.60
CA VAL A 215 16.80 -6.81 -10.89
C VAL A 215 18.23 -6.68 -10.34
N PRO A 216 19.22 -6.29 -11.18
CA PRO A 216 20.61 -6.09 -10.74
C PRO A 216 20.68 -5.14 -9.55
N ALA A 217 21.52 -5.46 -8.55
CA ALA A 217 21.58 -4.71 -7.30
C ALA A 217 21.82 -3.21 -7.49
N ALA A 218 22.68 -2.83 -8.46
CA ALA A 218 22.97 -1.44 -8.80
C ALA A 218 21.77 -0.68 -9.36
N ALA A 219 20.78 -1.38 -9.95
CA ALA A 219 19.60 -0.76 -10.57
C ALA A 219 18.40 -0.62 -9.60
N ARG A 220 18.39 -1.35 -8.49
CA ARG A 220 17.21 -1.46 -7.60
C ARG A 220 16.71 -0.17 -7.00
N LEU A 221 17.58 0.84 -6.86
CA LEU A 221 17.21 2.17 -6.36
C LEU A 221 16.43 3.00 -7.39
N HIS A 222 16.53 2.66 -8.67
CA HIS A 222 15.97 3.44 -9.78
C HIS A 222 14.93 2.67 -10.58
N VAL A 223 14.78 1.37 -10.34
CA VAL A 223 13.78 0.52 -10.99
C VAL A 223 12.59 0.37 -10.06
N HIS A 224 11.39 0.70 -10.55
CA HIS A 224 10.14 0.54 -9.80
C HIS A 224 9.57 -0.88 -9.93
N MET A 225 8.83 -1.28 -8.92
CA MET A 225 7.97 -2.45 -8.99
C MET A 225 6.95 -2.26 -10.12
N ASN A 226 6.51 -3.38 -10.72
CA ASN A 226 5.50 -3.37 -11.78
C ASN A 226 4.61 -4.60 -11.63
N GLY A 227 3.64 -4.50 -10.75
CA GLY A 227 2.63 -5.53 -10.54
C GLY A 227 1.29 -5.10 -11.16
N ARG A 228 0.59 -6.04 -11.77
CA ARG A 228 -0.79 -5.90 -12.22
C ARG A 228 -1.69 -6.81 -11.41
N LEU A 229 -2.49 -6.24 -10.53
CA LEU A 229 -3.38 -6.97 -9.65
C LEU A 229 -4.76 -7.06 -10.28
N GLN A 230 -5.25 -8.27 -10.45
CA GLN A 230 -6.51 -8.52 -11.15
C GLN A 230 -7.40 -9.47 -10.36
N ARG A 231 -8.69 -9.17 -10.35
CA ARG A 231 -9.70 -10.10 -9.92
C ARG A 231 -9.79 -11.27 -10.88
N THR A 232 -9.96 -12.47 -10.33
CA THR A 232 -10.28 -13.67 -11.10
C THR A 232 -11.58 -14.25 -10.59
N ASP A 233 -12.57 -14.37 -11.46
CA ASP A 233 -13.88 -14.91 -11.12
C ASP A 233 -13.86 -16.44 -10.99
N ARG A 234 -14.98 -17.04 -10.53
CA ARG A 234 -15.07 -18.47 -10.22
C ARG A 234 -14.82 -19.38 -11.41
N ASP A 235 -15.07 -18.91 -12.62
CA ASP A 235 -14.83 -19.59 -13.89
C ASP A 235 -13.40 -19.42 -14.42
N GLY A 236 -12.52 -18.75 -13.67
CA GLY A 236 -11.14 -18.46 -14.07
C GLY A 236 -11.00 -17.31 -15.05
N SER A 237 -12.10 -16.62 -15.41
CA SER A 237 -12.05 -15.41 -16.22
C SER A 237 -11.47 -14.24 -15.41
N THR A 238 -10.75 -13.34 -16.08
CA THR A 238 -10.29 -12.08 -15.48
C THR A 238 -11.26 -10.97 -15.87
N ALA A 239 -11.43 -9.96 -15.01
CA ALA A 239 -12.29 -8.81 -15.30
C ALA A 239 -11.97 -8.14 -16.64
N ALA A 240 -10.70 -8.14 -17.06
CA ALA A 240 -10.28 -7.64 -18.36
C ALA A 240 -10.83 -8.49 -19.52
N ARG A 241 -10.88 -9.81 -19.38
CA ARG A 241 -11.41 -10.72 -20.40
C ARG A 241 -12.91 -10.57 -20.51
N GLN A 242 -13.62 -10.42 -19.39
CA GLN A 242 -15.04 -10.18 -19.32
C GLN A 242 -15.44 -8.83 -19.95
N ALA A 243 -14.64 -7.78 -19.75
CA ALA A 243 -14.88 -6.49 -20.39
C ALA A 243 -14.77 -6.57 -21.93
N VAL A 244 -13.83 -7.36 -22.44
CA VAL A 244 -13.68 -7.60 -23.89
C VAL A 244 -14.82 -8.46 -24.43
N GLU A 245 -15.24 -9.52 -23.72
CA GLU A 245 -16.39 -10.33 -24.11
C GLU A 245 -17.70 -9.55 -24.09
N ASN A 246 -17.92 -8.71 -23.07
CA ASN A 246 -19.10 -7.85 -22.97
C ASN A 246 -19.12 -6.77 -24.06
N ALA A 247 -17.96 -6.23 -24.47
CA ALA A 247 -17.85 -5.28 -25.57
C ALA A 247 -18.10 -5.94 -26.93
N ALA A 248 -17.71 -7.22 -27.08
CA ALA A 248 -17.93 -7.99 -28.32
C ALA A 248 -19.37 -8.48 -28.47
N THR A 249 -20.11 -8.62 -27.37
CA THR A 249 -21.51 -9.09 -27.34
C THR A 249 -22.53 -7.96 -27.28
N SER A 250 -22.13 -6.69 -27.29
CA SER A 250 -23.06 -5.56 -27.32
C SER A 250 -23.73 -5.48 -28.70
N PRO A 251 -25.07 -5.63 -28.81
CA PRO A 251 -25.75 -5.67 -30.10
C PRO A 251 -26.12 -4.26 -30.57
N ASP A 252 -25.16 -3.34 -30.66
CA ASP A 252 -25.38 -2.04 -31.29
C ASP A 252 -25.03 -2.08 -32.78
N GLY A 253 -25.86 -2.81 -33.51
CA GLY A 253 -25.98 -2.79 -34.93
C GLY A 253 -27.36 -2.33 -35.37
N VAL A 254 -27.83 -1.17 -34.86
CA VAL A 254 -29.00 -0.51 -35.48
C VAL A 254 -28.56 0.09 -36.81
N ARG A 255 -28.76 -0.67 -37.86
CA ARG A 255 -28.76 -0.14 -39.22
C ARG A 255 -29.97 0.77 -39.35
N SER A 256 -29.73 2.07 -39.37
CA SER A 256 -30.67 3.04 -39.93
C SER A 256 -30.63 2.88 -41.45
N GLY A 257 -31.72 2.31 -42.02
CA GLY A 257 -32.07 2.41 -43.41
C GLY A 257 -32.95 3.65 -43.63
#